data_559b29feb81e395271f83312ee65a2ec
#
_entry.id   559b29feb81e395271f83312ee65a2ec
#
_cell.length_a   1.000
_cell.length_b   1.000
_cell.length_c   1.000
_cell.angle_alpha   90.00
_cell.angle_beta   90.00
_cell.angle_gamma   90.00
#
_symmetry.space_group_name_H-M   'P 1'
#
loop_
_entity.id
_entity.type
_entity.pdbx_description
1 polymer ?
#
loop_
_entity_poly.entity_id
_entity_poly.type
_entity_poly.pdbx_seq_one_letter_code
_entity_poly.pdbx_strand_id
1 'polypeptide(L)'
;TAFGGCDALLHVISLTNGVQLREVEAGAYIIGSVAIDRGRAYVGHYENEVLCIDLASGEVVWRYRDRNFPYASSPAVTADRVVFGGNDKRVHCVERATGKRLWTFATRGKVESSPVVCGDKVIVGSDDGRLYLLGLPDGRDIWSYEIGEPVQGSPAVARGRVIVGSEDGRVYAFGPATKAST
;
A
#
# COMPACT_ATOMS: atom_id res chain seq x y z
N THR A 1 -4.90 4.23 -17.71
CA THR A 1 -4.15 4.43 -16.46
C THR A 1 -4.68 5.62 -15.69
N ALA A 2 -4.31 5.73 -14.42
CA ALA A 2 -4.62 6.91 -13.61
C ALA A 2 -3.42 7.29 -12.73
N PHE A 3 -3.32 8.58 -12.40
CA PHE A 3 -2.35 9.10 -11.44
C PHE A 3 -2.99 10.23 -10.64
N GLY A 4 -2.50 10.45 -9.43
CA GLY A 4 -2.88 11.55 -8.57
C GLY A 4 -1.78 12.60 -8.49
N GLY A 5 -2.15 13.81 -8.12
CA GLY A 5 -1.24 14.94 -7.98
C GLY A 5 -1.52 15.80 -6.76
N CYS A 6 -0.75 16.89 -6.64
CA CYS A 6 -0.94 17.91 -5.60
C CYS A 6 -2.09 18.89 -5.93
N ASP A 7 -2.84 18.64 -6.97
CA ASP A 7 -4.03 19.39 -7.38
C ASP A 7 -5.35 18.82 -6.80
N ALA A 8 -5.23 17.77 -5.97
CA ALA A 8 -6.35 17.05 -5.37
C ALA A 8 -7.23 16.28 -6.39
N LEU A 9 -6.69 16.03 -7.59
CA LEU A 9 -7.39 15.33 -8.66
C LEU A 9 -6.76 13.96 -8.92
N LEU A 10 -7.61 13.01 -9.30
CA LEU A 10 -7.21 11.76 -9.94
C LEU A 10 -7.43 11.91 -11.44
N HIS A 11 -6.34 11.91 -12.20
CA HIS A 11 -6.36 11.99 -13.65
C HIS A 11 -6.42 10.60 -14.27
N VAL A 12 -7.39 10.36 -15.14
CA VAL A 12 -7.54 9.11 -15.88
C VAL A 12 -7.12 9.35 -17.32
N ILE A 13 -6.11 8.63 -17.78
CA ILE A 13 -5.47 8.84 -19.08
C ILE A 13 -5.58 7.58 -19.94
N SER A 14 -5.87 7.76 -21.21
CA SER A 14 -5.82 6.70 -22.22
C SER A 14 -4.36 6.31 -22.50
N LEU A 15 -4.04 5.03 -22.35
CA LEU A 15 -2.70 4.52 -22.72
C LEU A 15 -2.48 4.45 -24.23
N THR A 16 -3.54 4.52 -25.03
CA THR A 16 -3.44 4.38 -26.49
C THR A 16 -2.96 5.68 -27.15
N ASN A 17 -3.39 6.84 -26.64
CA ASN A 17 -3.13 8.12 -27.28
C ASN A 17 -2.76 9.26 -26.32
N GLY A 18 -2.63 8.98 -25.00
CA GLY A 18 -2.29 9.96 -23.98
C GLY A 18 -3.38 10.98 -23.66
N VAL A 19 -4.58 10.83 -24.24
CA VAL A 19 -5.67 11.77 -23.99
C VAL A 19 -6.24 11.55 -22.59
N GLN A 20 -6.49 12.65 -21.89
CA GLN A 20 -7.19 12.64 -20.62
C GLN A 20 -8.67 12.26 -20.84
N LEU A 21 -9.07 11.19 -20.19
CA LEU A 21 -10.43 10.66 -20.28
C LEU A 21 -11.34 11.25 -19.21
N ARG A 22 -10.77 11.53 -18.03
CA ARG A 22 -11.51 12.01 -16.87
C ARG A 22 -10.62 12.64 -15.83
N GLU A 23 -11.18 13.55 -15.05
CA GLU A 23 -10.69 14.02 -13.76
C GLU A 23 -11.72 13.65 -12.69
N VAL A 24 -11.22 13.21 -11.51
CA VAL A 24 -12.06 12.88 -10.37
C VAL A 24 -11.53 13.63 -9.16
N GLU A 25 -12.38 14.40 -8.49
CA GLU A 25 -12.02 15.07 -7.25
C GLU A 25 -11.77 14.05 -6.14
N ALA A 26 -10.52 13.98 -5.66
CA ALA A 26 -10.13 13.15 -4.52
C ALA A 26 -10.36 13.86 -3.17
N GLY A 27 -10.50 15.18 -3.20
CA GLY A 27 -10.73 16.00 -2.02
C GLY A 27 -9.45 16.50 -1.35
N ALA A 28 -8.30 15.90 -1.61
CA ALA A 28 -7.00 16.32 -1.09
C ALA A 28 -5.84 15.76 -1.92
N TYR A 29 -4.64 16.27 -1.66
CA TYR A 29 -3.41 15.87 -2.35
C TYR A 29 -3.16 14.37 -2.25
N ILE A 30 -2.92 13.75 -3.40
CA ILE A 30 -2.60 12.33 -3.53
C ILE A 30 -1.08 12.17 -3.51
N ILE A 31 -0.55 11.42 -2.54
CA ILE A 31 0.88 11.23 -2.36
C ILE A 31 1.34 9.88 -2.92
N GLY A 32 0.59 8.83 -2.64
CA GLY A 32 0.90 7.47 -3.09
C GLY A 32 0.53 7.24 -4.55
N SER A 33 1.07 6.19 -5.14
CA SER A 33 0.64 5.75 -6.46
C SER A 33 -0.75 5.12 -6.40
N VAL A 34 -1.48 5.25 -7.49
CA VAL A 34 -2.82 4.69 -7.64
C VAL A 34 -2.72 3.20 -7.98
N ALA A 35 -3.41 2.35 -7.23
CA ALA A 35 -3.59 0.96 -7.61
C ALA A 35 -4.87 0.82 -8.44
N ILE A 36 -4.77 0.14 -9.58
CA ILE A 36 -5.91 -0.08 -10.48
C ILE A 36 -6.14 -1.57 -10.66
N ASP A 37 -7.36 -2.01 -10.42
CA ASP A 37 -7.80 -3.37 -10.75
C ASP A 37 -9.27 -3.41 -11.10
N ARG A 38 -9.61 -4.12 -12.20
CA ARG A 38 -10.99 -4.34 -12.70
C ARG A 38 -11.84 -3.07 -12.77
N GLY A 39 -11.29 -2.02 -13.38
CA GLY A 39 -12.00 -0.75 -13.59
C GLY A 39 -12.16 0.13 -12.35
N ARG A 40 -11.53 -0.22 -11.23
CA ARG A 40 -11.51 0.58 -10.01
C ARG A 40 -10.11 1.07 -9.68
N ALA A 41 -10.01 2.31 -9.20
CA ALA A 41 -8.82 2.91 -8.65
C ALA A 41 -8.90 2.95 -7.12
N TYR A 42 -7.77 2.70 -6.46
CA TYR A 42 -7.62 2.75 -5.02
C TYR A 42 -6.47 3.69 -4.70
N VAL A 43 -6.70 4.68 -3.84
CA VAL A 43 -5.72 5.73 -3.57
C VAL A 43 -5.90 6.32 -2.18
N GLY A 44 -4.79 6.57 -1.48
CA GLY A 44 -4.78 7.33 -0.24
C GLY A 44 -4.47 8.81 -0.50
N HIS A 45 -4.95 9.70 0.35
CA HIS A 45 -4.69 11.12 0.26
C HIS A 45 -4.38 11.78 1.62
N TYR A 46 -3.97 13.04 1.57
CA TYR A 46 -3.44 13.77 2.72
C TYR A 46 -4.47 14.06 3.80
N GLU A 47 -5.77 14.15 3.46
CA GLU A 47 -6.86 14.41 4.41
C GLU A 47 -7.45 13.11 5.01
N ASN A 48 -6.59 12.12 5.22
CA ASN A 48 -6.87 10.98 6.11
C ASN A 48 -7.90 9.97 5.57
N GLU A 49 -8.03 9.85 4.25
CA GLU A 49 -8.92 8.86 3.63
C GLU A 49 -8.21 8.01 2.59
N VAL A 50 -8.71 6.80 2.40
CA VAL A 50 -8.45 5.95 1.23
C VAL A 50 -9.74 5.83 0.45
N LEU A 51 -9.66 6.08 -0.85
CA LEU A 51 -10.79 6.06 -1.77
C LEU A 51 -10.76 4.83 -2.66
N CYS A 52 -11.93 4.30 -2.95
CA CYS A 52 -12.16 3.44 -4.11
C CYS A 52 -13.02 4.22 -5.10
N ILE A 53 -12.54 4.36 -6.32
CA ILE A 53 -13.18 5.15 -7.37
C ILE A 53 -13.48 4.23 -8.56
N ASP A 54 -14.68 4.28 -9.08
CA ASP A 54 -15.03 3.64 -10.35
C ASP A 54 -14.51 4.49 -11.51
N LEU A 55 -13.62 3.93 -12.32
CA LEU A 55 -12.97 4.68 -13.41
C LEU A 55 -13.91 4.97 -14.59
N ALA A 56 -15.00 4.22 -14.74
CA ALA A 56 -15.95 4.43 -15.83
C ALA A 56 -16.93 5.57 -15.51
N SER A 57 -17.48 5.62 -14.29
CA SER A 57 -18.38 6.70 -13.87
C SER A 57 -17.62 7.90 -13.27
N GLY A 58 -16.48 7.69 -12.65
CA GLY A 58 -15.76 8.68 -11.84
C GLY A 58 -16.33 8.82 -10.42
N GLU A 59 -17.26 7.95 -10.03
CA GLU A 59 -17.88 8.02 -8.72
C GLU A 59 -17.02 7.35 -7.65
N VAL A 60 -17.03 7.92 -6.44
CA VAL A 60 -16.42 7.30 -5.26
C VAL A 60 -17.34 6.19 -4.77
N VAL A 61 -16.88 4.94 -4.90
CA VAL A 61 -17.62 3.74 -4.49
C VAL A 61 -17.66 3.61 -2.97
N TRP A 62 -16.53 3.86 -2.32
CA TRP A 62 -16.42 3.91 -0.87
C TRP A 62 -15.25 4.77 -0.43
N ARG A 63 -15.31 5.26 0.83
CA ARG A 63 -14.27 5.96 1.56
C ARG A 63 -13.94 5.20 2.81
N TYR A 64 -12.66 5.09 3.14
CA TYR A 64 -12.17 4.55 4.39
C TYR A 64 -11.45 5.63 5.18
N ARG A 65 -11.80 5.77 6.46
CA ARG A 65 -11.13 6.62 7.44
C ARG A 65 -11.11 5.89 8.79
N ASP A 66 -9.94 5.78 9.42
CA ASP A 66 -9.83 5.24 10.79
C ASP A 66 -9.45 6.35 11.77
N ARG A 67 -8.38 7.07 11.48
CA ARG A 67 -7.84 8.16 12.30
C ARG A 67 -7.54 9.39 11.45
N ASN A 68 -7.19 10.50 12.14
CA ASN A 68 -6.84 11.75 11.47
C ASN A 68 -5.35 11.79 11.10
N PHE A 69 -4.91 10.86 10.25
CA PHE A 69 -3.55 10.77 9.72
C PHE A 69 -3.57 10.41 8.24
N PRO A 70 -2.67 10.99 7.43
CA PRO A 70 -2.58 10.70 6.02
C PRO A 70 -2.29 9.24 5.69
N TYR A 71 -2.77 8.80 4.53
CA TYR A 71 -2.41 7.51 3.93
C TYR A 71 -1.52 7.77 2.72
N ALA A 72 -0.20 7.68 2.93
CA ALA A 72 0.80 8.01 1.92
C ALA A 72 1.28 6.80 1.11
N SER A 73 1.09 5.57 1.61
CA SER A 73 1.49 4.37 0.88
C SER A 73 0.58 4.07 -0.31
N SER A 74 1.15 3.46 -1.35
CA SER A 74 0.34 2.93 -2.46
C SER A 74 -0.37 1.65 -2.04
N PRO A 75 -1.69 1.51 -2.28
CA PRO A 75 -2.42 0.32 -1.85
C PRO A 75 -2.04 -0.94 -2.64
N ALA A 76 -1.99 -2.09 -1.97
CA ALA A 76 -1.94 -3.40 -2.59
C ALA A 76 -3.36 -3.99 -2.68
N VAL A 77 -3.77 -4.42 -3.87
CA VAL A 77 -5.13 -4.89 -4.15
C VAL A 77 -5.12 -6.37 -4.47
N THR A 78 -6.01 -7.12 -3.84
CA THR A 78 -6.27 -8.53 -4.12
C THR A 78 -7.69 -8.74 -4.65
N ALA A 79 -8.11 -9.99 -4.82
CA ALA A 79 -9.46 -10.30 -5.26
C ALA A 79 -10.55 -9.76 -4.32
N ASP A 80 -10.29 -9.76 -3.01
CA ASP A 80 -11.25 -9.44 -1.94
C ASP A 80 -10.79 -8.37 -0.94
N ARG A 81 -9.52 -7.93 -0.99
CA ARG A 81 -8.93 -7.03 0.01
C ARG A 81 -8.14 -5.90 -0.62
N VAL A 82 -8.01 -4.83 0.15
CA VAL A 82 -7.08 -3.72 -0.11
C VAL A 82 -6.24 -3.51 1.15
N VAL A 83 -4.91 -3.51 1.00
CA VAL A 83 -3.95 -3.34 2.09
C VAL A 83 -3.14 -2.07 1.86
N PHE A 84 -2.95 -1.26 2.87
CA PHE A 84 -2.19 -0.01 2.79
C PHE A 84 -1.59 0.36 4.15
N GLY A 85 -0.56 1.17 4.12
CA GLY A 85 0.07 1.77 5.30
C GLY A 85 -0.48 3.17 5.59
N GLY A 86 -0.39 3.59 6.85
CA GLY A 86 -0.80 4.91 7.29
C GLY A 86 0.22 5.61 8.18
N ASN A 87 0.18 6.94 8.20
CA ASN A 87 0.99 7.75 9.10
C ASN A 87 0.50 7.66 10.56
N ASP A 88 -0.61 6.97 10.80
CA ASP A 88 -1.13 6.60 12.13
C ASP A 88 -0.37 5.42 12.76
N LYS A 89 0.73 4.99 12.14
CA LYS A 89 1.58 3.87 12.58
C LYS A 89 0.87 2.53 12.49
N ARG A 90 0.10 2.33 11.41
CA ARG A 90 -0.63 1.09 11.19
C ARG A 90 -0.58 0.63 9.75
N VAL A 91 -0.64 -0.69 9.60
CA VAL A 91 -1.05 -1.34 8.36
C VAL A 91 -2.54 -1.61 8.47
N HIS A 92 -3.29 -1.26 7.43
CA HIS A 92 -4.74 -1.45 7.35
C HIS A 92 -5.08 -2.45 6.27
N CYS A 93 -6.09 -3.26 6.52
CA CYS A 93 -6.70 -4.12 5.52
C CYS A 93 -8.22 -3.92 5.55
N VAL A 94 -8.78 -3.66 4.39
CA VAL A 94 -10.21 -3.46 4.22
C VAL A 94 -10.77 -4.42 3.19
N GLU A 95 -12.06 -4.71 3.29
CA GLU A 95 -12.81 -5.44 2.28
C GLU A 95 -12.86 -4.62 0.98
N ARG A 96 -12.44 -5.21 -0.11
CA ARG A 96 -12.33 -4.52 -1.40
C ARG A 96 -13.67 -3.99 -1.91
N ALA A 97 -14.76 -4.71 -1.66
CA ALA A 97 -16.08 -4.35 -2.16
C ALA A 97 -16.68 -3.12 -1.46
N THR A 98 -16.46 -2.99 -0.16
CA THR A 98 -17.20 -2.05 0.70
C THR A 98 -16.30 -1.04 1.43
N GLY A 99 -14.97 -1.24 1.47
CA GLY A 99 -14.06 -0.46 2.30
C GLY A 99 -14.17 -0.76 3.80
N LYS A 100 -14.96 -1.76 4.21
CA LYS A 100 -15.08 -2.15 5.61
C LYS A 100 -13.76 -2.69 6.14
N ARG A 101 -13.33 -2.20 7.31
CA ARG A 101 -12.13 -2.68 7.98
C ARG A 101 -12.23 -4.16 8.32
N LEU A 102 -11.24 -4.94 7.87
CA LEU A 102 -11.08 -6.34 8.24
C LEU A 102 -10.13 -6.47 9.42
N TRP A 103 -8.96 -5.86 9.35
CA TRP A 103 -7.98 -5.82 10.44
C TRP A 103 -7.07 -4.60 10.34
N THR A 104 -6.36 -4.31 11.43
CA THR A 104 -5.23 -3.37 11.47
C THR A 104 -4.10 -3.99 12.26
N PHE A 105 -2.86 -3.71 11.86
CA PHE A 105 -1.65 -4.09 12.58
C PHE A 105 -0.90 -2.83 13.01
N ALA A 106 -0.56 -2.72 14.29
CA ALA A 106 0.15 -1.57 14.83
C ALA A 106 1.66 -1.74 14.73
N THR A 107 2.33 -0.74 14.18
CA THR A 107 3.79 -0.57 14.18
C THR A 107 4.18 0.50 15.19
N ARG A 108 5.49 0.75 15.38
CA ARG A 108 5.99 1.82 16.28
C ARG A 108 6.30 3.11 15.52
N GLY A 109 6.45 3.05 14.20
CA GLY A 109 6.70 4.16 13.29
C GLY A 109 5.59 4.28 12.24
N LYS A 110 5.61 5.35 11.43
CA LYS A 110 4.74 5.49 10.27
C LYS A 110 4.95 4.33 9.29
N VAL A 111 3.95 4.06 8.48
CA VAL A 111 4.01 3.06 7.42
C VAL A 111 3.82 3.77 6.07
N GLU A 112 4.92 4.33 5.56
CA GLU A 112 4.97 4.98 4.24
C GLU A 112 5.38 4.01 3.13
N SER A 113 6.06 2.92 3.49
CA SER A 113 6.33 1.78 2.60
C SER A 113 5.03 1.22 2.02
N SER A 114 4.98 1.04 0.70
CA SER A 114 3.83 0.41 0.05
C SER A 114 3.87 -1.10 0.26
N PRO A 115 2.80 -1.70 0.80
CA PRO A 115 2.77 -3.14 1.06
C PRO A 115 2.78 -3.94 -0.24
N VAL A 116 3.37 -5.13 -0.18
CA VAL A 116 3.30 -6.13 -1.25
C VAL A 116 2.58 -7.37 -0.73
N VAL A 117 1.58 -7.83 -1.49
CA VAL A 117 0.88 -9.07 -1.19
C VAL A 117 1.45 -10.20 -2.05
N CYS A 118 1.84 -11.30 -1.39
CA CYS A 118 2.33 -12.50 -2.03
C CYS A 118 1.64 -13.73 -1.41
N GLY A 119 0.72 -14.33 -2.16
CA GLY A 119 -0.15 -15.40 -1.66
C GLY A 119 -1.01 -14.93 -0.48
N ASP A 120 -0.85 -15.57 0.65
CA ASP A 120 -1.55 -15.27 1.91
C ASP A 120 -0.75 -14.34 2.85
N LYS A 121 0.27 -13.66 2.34
CA LYS A 121 1.19 -12.82 3.12
C LYS A 121 1.24 -11.39 2.63
N VAL A 122 1.45 -10.47 3.57
CA VAL A 122 1.71 -9.05 3.35
C VAL A 122 3.12 -8.74 3.83
N ILE A 123 3.91 -8.07 2.99
CA ILE A 123 5.25 -7.62 3.32
C ILE A 123 5.25 -6.11 3.29
N VAL A 124 5.75 -5.47 4.34
CA VAL A 124 5.74 -4.00 4.47
C VAL A 124 6.86 -3.51 5.38
N GLY A 125 7.47 -2.39 5.02
CA GLY A 125 8.42 -1.66 5.86
C GLY A 125 7.72 -0.63 6.75
N SER A 126 8.43 -0.17 7.79
CA SER A 126 7.97 0.89 8.69
C SER A 126 9.12 1.80 9.10
N ASP A 127 8.81 3.05 9.44
CA ASP A 127 9.75 4.01 9.98
C ASP A 127 10.27 3.62 11.38
N ASP A 128 9.74 2.56 11.98
CA ASP A 128 10.32 1.98 13.21
C ASP A 128 11.56 1.12 12.97
N GLY A 129 12.04 1.09 11.72
CA GLY A 129 13.24 0.36 11.34
C GLY A 129 13.02 -1.14 11.13
N ARG A 130 11.78 -1.57 10.93
CA ARG A 130 11.43 -2.98 10.75
C ARG A 130 10.81 -3.29 9.41
N LEU A 131 11.14 -4.47 8.90
CA LEU A 131 10.39 -5.14 7.85
C LEU A 131 9.47 -6.17 8.50
N TYR A 132 8.19 -6.13 8.15
CA TYR A 132 7.16 -7.03 8.67
C TYR A 132 6.65 -7.98 7.59
N LEU A 133 6.39 -9.23 7.99
CA LEU A 133 5.67 -10.24 7.23
C LEU A 133 4.40 -10.58 8.02
N LEU A 134 3.25 -10.15 7.49
CA LEU A 134 1.95 -10.32 8.15
C LEU A 134 1.09 -11.35 7.41
N GLY A 135 0.17 -11.97 8.11
CA GLY A 135 -0.89 -12.79 7.52
C GLY A 135 -1.92 -11.92 6.80
N LEU A 136 -2.18 -12.16 5.53
CA LEU A 136 -3.22 -11.43 4.78
C LEU A 136 -4.63 -11.66 5.36
N PRO A 137 -5.00 -12.86 5.85
CA PRO A 137 -6.34 -13.10 6.39
C PRO A 137 -6.67 -12.32 7.66
N ASP A 138 -5.71 -12.15 8.56
CA ASP A 138 -5.94 -11.71 9.93
C ASP A 138 -4.99 -10.60 10.44
N GLY A 139 -3.98 -10.26 9.66
CA GLY A 139 -2.99 -9.23 10.01
C GLY A 139 -2.02 -9.66 11.12
N ARG A 140 -1.96 -10.95 11.49
CA ARG A 140 -1.03 -11.43 12.52
C ARG A 140 0.41 -11.27 12.07
N ASP A 141 1.30 -10.92 13.01
CA ASP A 141 2.75 -10.95 12.77
C ASP A 141 3.21 -12.41 12.60
N ILE A 142 3.70 -12.73 11.40
CA ILE A 142 4.30 -14.05 11.11
C ILE A 142 5.80 -13.98 11.38
N TRP A 143 6.41 -12.86 11.01
CA TRP A 143 7.83 -12.62 11.18
C TRP A 143 8.13 -11.14 11.01
N SER A 144 9.12 -10.64 11.73
CA SER A 144 9.67 -9.31 11.55
C SER A 144 11.18 -9.31 11.70
N TYR A 145 11.84 -8.36 11.03
CA TYR A 145 13.28 -8.18 11.13
C TYR A 145 13.60 -6.73 11.40
N GLU A 146 14.43 -6.48 12.40
CA GLU A 146 14.89 -5.14 12.76
C GLU A 146 16.14 -4.80 11.96
N ILE A 147 16.02 -3.80 11.09
CA ILE A 147 17.13 -3.22 10.33
C ILE A 147 17.79 -2.11 11.16
N GLY A 148 16.99 -1.35 11.91
CA GLY A 148 17.44 -0.30 12.80
C GLY A 148 17.21 1.13 12.27
N GLU A 149 17.18 1.31 10.95
CA GLU A 149 16.87 2.57 10.30
C GLU A 149 15.55 2.47 9.49
N PRO A 150 14.84 3.58 9.25
CA PRO A 150 13.55 3.56 8.58
C PRO A 150 13.51 2.75 7.29
N VAL A 151 12.44 2.00 7.09
CA VAL A 151 12.20 1.18 5.91
C VAL A 151 11.02 1.78 5.14
N GLN A 152 11.28 2.87 4.41
CA GLN A 152 10.26 3.56 3.59
C GLN A 152 10.18 2.96 2.18
N GLY A 153 11.25 2.34 1.70
CA GLY A 153 11.27 1.66 0.43
C GLY A 153 10.21 0.56 0.34
N SER A 154 9.50 0.49 -0.79
CA SER A 154 8.52 -0.58 -1.03
C SER A 154 9.23 -1.89 -1.30
N PRO A 155 8.86 -3.00 -0.62
CA PRO A 155 9.47 -4.30 -0.85
C PRO A 155 9.18 -4.83 -2.26
N ALA A 156 10.10 -5.61 -2.79
CA ALA A 156 9.89 -6.41 -3.99
C ALA A 156 9.98 -7.90 -3.65
N VAL A 157 9.14 -8.71 -4.27
CA VAL A 157 9.17 -10.18 -4.11
C VAL A 157 9.45 -10.83 -5.44
N ALA A 158 10.55 -11.57 -5.52
CA ALA A 158 10.94 -12.30 -6.71
C ALA A 158 11.68 -13.59 -6.35
N ARG A 159 11.35 -14.68 -7.02
CA ARG A 159 12.03 -15.99 -6.89
C ARG A 159 12.20 -16.46 -5.44
N GLY A 160 11.16 -16.31 -4.63
CA GLY A 160 11.14 -16.71 -3.21
C GLY A 160 11.97 -15.82 -2.29
N ARG A 161 12.34 -14.61 -2.75
CA ARG A 161 13.09 -13.63 -1.96
C ARG A 161 12.31 -12.34 -1.82
N VAL A 162 12.49 -11.68 -0.68
CA VAL A 162 12.04 -10.31 -0.41
C VAL A 162 13.26 -9.41 -0.50
N ILE A 163 13.15 -8.33 -1.27
CA ILE A 163 14.21 -7.33 -1.43
C ILE A 163 13.64 -5.99 -1.00
N VAL A 164 14.36 -5.23 -0.18
CA VAL A 164 13.93 -3.91 0.31
C VAL A 164 15.14 -3.01 0.56
N GLY A 165 15.00 -1.72 0.27
CA GLY A 165 15.94 -0.68 0.66
C GLY A 165 15.60 -0.08 2.03
N SER A 166 16.62 0.36 2.77
CA SER A 166 16.49 1.07 4.03
C SER A 166 17.26 2.38 3.99
N GLU A 167 16.94 3.31 4.89
CA GLU A 167 17.61 4.61 4.99
C GLU A 167 19.06 4.52 5.50
N ASP A 168 19.50 3.34 5.96
CA ASP A 168 20.93 3.08 6.22
C ASP A 168 21.78 3.00 4.94
N GLY A 169 21.18 3.19 3.76
CA GLY A 169 21.84 3.14 2.46
C GLY A 169 22.09 1.74 1.92
N ARG A 170 21.48 0.71 2.51
CA ARG A 170 21.65 -0.69 2.12
C ARG A 170 20.39 -1.27 1.47
N VAL A 171 20.60 -2.32 0.69
CA VAL A 171 19.56 -3.18 0.15
C VAL A 171 19.64 -4.53 0.84
N TYR A 172 18.53 -4.95 1.43
CA TYR A 172 18.40 -6.22 2.13
C TYR A 172 17.67 -7.25 1.26
N ALA A 173 18.16 -8.50 1.29
CA ALA A 173 17.52 -9.62 0.62
C ALA A 173 17.27 -10.75 1.61
N PHE A 174 16.01 -11.10 1.82
CA PHE A 174 15.58 -12.20 2.68
C PHE A 174 15.10 -13.36 1.82
N GLY A 175 15.41 -14.57 2.21
CA GLY A 175 15.01 -15.78 1.49
C GLY A 175 15.09 -17.00 2.36
N PRO A 176 14.73 -18.19 1.85
CA PRO A 176 14.87 -19.43 2.58
C PRO A 176 16.34 -19.64 2.96
N ALA A 177 16.57 -20.14 4.17
CA ALA A 177 17.92 -20.53 4.59
C ALA A 177 18.48 -21.55 3.58
N THR A 178 19.63 -21.21 2.99
CA THR A 178 20.41 -22.19 2.23
C THR A 178 20.85 -23.28 3.21
N LYS A 179 20.41 -24.53 3.01
CA LYS A 179 21.05 -25.65 3.72
C LYS A 179 22.54 -25.57 3.38
N ALA A 180 23.38 -25.37 4.40
CA ALA A 180 24.80 -25.56 4.21
C ALA A 180 25.00 -26.98 3.69
N SER A 181 25.57 -27.13 2.50
CA SER A 181 26.03 -28.42 2.01
C SER A 181 27.15 -28.86 2.95
N THR A 182 26.84 -29.83 3.80
CA THR A 182 27.81 -30.60 4.58
C THR A 182 28.58 -31.51 3.66
#